data_bff488ca9695c5554f9dece9c10dcfe4
#
_entry.id   bff488ca9695c5554f9dece9c10dcfe4
#
_cell.length_a   1.000
_cell.length_b   1.000
_cell.length_c   1.000
_cell.angle_alpha   90.00
_cell.angle_beta   90.00
_cell.angle_gamma   90.00
#
_symmetry.space_group_name_H-M   'P 1'
#
loop_
_entity.id
_entity.type
_entity.pdbx_description
1 polymer ?
#
loop_
_entity_poly.entity_id
_entity_poly.type
_entity_poly.pdbx_seq_one_letter_code
_entity_poly.pdbx_strand_id
1 'polypeptide(L)'
;MTRLDSAARCRLGIGRTYQVPRPFTDMTVFENVLVAAQQGGGLRGHGSQAHAARVLGRTGLSREANTPAGRLGLLQRKRLELARALATRPRLLLLDEVAGGLTDPEVAELVEIVRAIRDEGVAVVWIEHVVRALTASVERLICLAAGKFIGDGSPAEVLANPVVREVFLGTEVTTSLTAGPSAGKDGPPDASG
;
A
#
# COMPACT_ATOMS: atom_id res chain seq x y z
N MET A 1 -23.41 10.90 2.40
CA MET A 1 -22.52 9.99 1.64
C MET A 1 -22.98 8.53 1.60
N THR A 2 -23.70 8.02 2.56
CA THR A 2 -24.13 6.61 2.64
C THR A 2 -25.05 6.13 1.50
N ARG A 3 -25.73 7.04 0.79
CA ARG A 3 -26.65 6.73 -0.32
C ARG A 3 -26.02 6.83 -1.72
N LEU A 4 -24.74 7.22 -1.83
CA LEU A 4 -24.07 7.36 -3.11
C LEU A 4 -23.46 6.03 -3.54
N ASP A 5 -23.60 5.67 -4.81
CA ASP A 5 -22.89 4.54 -5.41
C ASP A 5 -21.38 4.83 -5.57
N SER A 6 -20.60 3.81 -5.93
CA SER A 6 -19.15 3.93 -6.07
C SER A 6 -18.75 4.92 -7.18
N ALA A 7 -19.50 4.96 -8.28
CA ALA A 7 -19.22 5.87 -9.39
C ALA A 7 -19.45 7.34 -8.99
N ALA A 8 -20.53 7.61 -8.24
CA ALA A 8 -20.79 8.96 -7.72
C ALA A 8 -19.71 9.40 -6.73
N ARG A 9 -19.23 8.51 -5.84
CA ARG A 9 -18.11 8.81 -4.92
C ARG A 9 -16.82 9.10 -5.68
N CYS A 10 -16.52 8.33 -6.72
CA CYS A 10 -15.37 8.57 -7.58
C CYS A 10 -15.43 9.96 -8.22
N ARG A 11 -16.59 10.34 -8.78
CA ARG A 11 -16.80 11.70 -9.36
C ARG A 11 -16.67 12.83 -8.34
N LEU A 12 -16.91 12.56 -7.06
CA LEU A 12 -16.67 13.50 -5.95
C LEU A 12 -15.20 13.58 -5.53
N GLY A 13 -14.30 12.84 -6.20
CA GLY A 13 -12.87 12.87 -5.93
C GLY A 13 -12.43 11.89 -4.85
N ILE A 14 -13.11 10.75 -4.67
CA ILE A 14 -12.66 9.66 -3.80
C ILE A 14 -12.12 8.54 -4.67
N GLY A 15 -10.80 8.36 -4.69
CA GLY A 15 -10.14 7.21 -5.29
C GLY A 15 -9.97 6.09 -4.27
N ARG A 16 -10.04 4.83 -4.72
CA ARG A 16 -9.81 3.67 -3.87
C ARG A 16 -9.02 2.60 -4.61
N THR A 17 -8.07 1.98 -3.92
CA THR A 17 -7.46 0.71 -4.34
C THR A 17 -8.22 -0.46 -3.74
N TYR A 18 -7.99 -1.65 -4.28
CA TYR A 18 -8.51 -2.89 -3.73
C TYR A 18 -7.35 -3.74 -3.22
N GLN A 19 -7.55 -4.45 -2.11
CA GLN A 19 -6.58 -5.37 -1.52
C GLN A 19 -6.04 -6.37 -2.56
N VAL A 20 -6.94 -6.97 -3.35
CA VAL A 20 -6.58 -7.82 -4.48
C VAL A 20 -6.71 -7.01 -5.77
N PRO A 21 -5.60 -6.69 -6.47
CA PRO A 21 -5.64 -5.97 -7.73
C PRO A 21 -6.48 -6.67 -8.78
N ARG A 22 -7.37 -5.92 -9.45
CA ARG A 22 -8.24 -6.43 -10.51
C ARG A 22 -8.08 -5.59 -11.78
N PRO A 23 -6.93 -5.66 -12.47
CA PRO A 23 -6.75 -4.97 -13.73
C PRO A 23 -7.56 -5.64 -14.85
N PHE A 24 -7.80 -4.92 -15.92
CA PHE A 24 -8.24 -5.49 -17.18
C PHE A 24 -7.05 -6.21 -17.82
N THR A 25 -6.98 -7.53 -17.66
CA THR A 25 -5.79 -8.36 -17.94
C THR A 25 -5.36 -8.34 -19.40
N ASP A 26 -6.32 -8.24 -20.32
CA ASP A 26 -6.09 -8.25 -21.77
C ASP A 26 -5.74 -6.86 -22.34
N MET A 27 -5.92 -5.81 -21.53
CA MET A 27 -5.54 -4.44 -21.86
C MET A 27 -4.11 -4.17 -21.38
N THR A 28 -3.43 -3.27 -22.07
CA THR A 28 -2.13 -2.75 -21.63
C THR A 28 -2.24 -1.98 -20.32
N VAL A 29 -1.12 -1.79 -19.65
CA VAL A 29 -1.01 -0.95 -18.46
C VAL A 29 -1.50 0.48 -18.75
N PHE A 30 -1.11 1.04 -19.90
CA PHE A 30 -1.55 2.38 -20.32
C PHE A 30 -3.07 2.44 -20.51
N GLU A 31 -3.67 1.47 -21.20
CA GLU A 31 -5.12 1.44 -21.43
C GLU A 31 -5.91 1.31 -20.12
N ASN A 32 -5.44 0.50 -19.18
CA ASN A 32 -6.02 0.42 -17.84
C ASN A 32 -6.11 1.77 -17.13
N VAL A 33 -5.02 2.55 -17.19
CA VAL A 33 -4.95 3.88 -16.58
C VAL A 33 -5.76 4.90 -17.39
N LEU A 34 -5.76 4.79 -18.72
CA LEU A 34 -6.54 5.66 -19.61
C LEU A 34 -8.04 5.54 -19.36
N VAL A 35 -8.56 4.30 -19.20
CA VAL A 35 -9.98 4.07 -18.84
C VAL A 35 -10.32 4.77 -17.54
N ALA A 36 -9.47 4.67 -16.52
CA ALA A 36 -9.70 5.33 -15.25
C ALA A 36 -9.68 6.87 -15.37
N ALA A 37 -8.76 7.42 -16.16
CA ALA A 37 -8.70 8.85 -16.45
C ALA A 37 -9.95 9.37 -17.16
N GLN A 38 -10.50 8.59 -18.07
CA GLN A 38 -11.67 8.98 -18.86
C GLN A 38 -12.97 8.82 -18.06
N GLN A 39 -13.20 7.66 -17.46
CA GLN A 39 -14.46 7.34 -16.80
C GLN A 39 -14.56 7.92 -15.37
N GLY A 40 -13.47 7.84 -14.61
CA GLY A 40 -13.40 8.37 -13.25
C GLY A 40 -12.95 9.83 -13.21
N GLY A 41 -11.90 10.16 -13.95
CA GLY A 41 -11.32 11.51 -14.00
C GLY A 41 -12.06 12.51 -14.87
N GLY A 42 -13.00 12.06 -15.70
CA GLY A 42 -13.81 12.90 -16.60
C GLY A 42 -13.01 13.51 -17.75
N LEU A 43 -11.80 13.04 -18.03
CA LEU A 43 -10.93 13.56 -19.08
C LEU A 43 -11.27 12.96 -20.45
N ARG A 44 -10.95 13.70 -21.53
CA ARG A 44 -11.21 13.25 -22.92
C ARG A 44 -10.04 13.56 -23.84
N GLY A 45 -9.96 12.82 -24.95
CA GLY A 45 -8.98 13.03 -26.03
C GLY A 45 -7.54 13.09 -25.53
N HIS A 46 -6.73 13.97 -26.09
CA HIS A 46 -5.31 14.14 -25.74
C HIS A 46 -5.07 14.43 -24.25
N GLY A 47 -6.01 15.12 -23.57
CA GLY A 47 -5.92 15.41 -22.15
C GLY A 47 -5.90 14.14 -21.28
N SER A 48 -6.72 13.14 -21.62
CA SER A 48 -6.74 11.86 -20.91
C SER A 48 -5.47 11.04 -21.14
N GLN A 49 -4.94 11.05 -22.37
CA GLN A 49 -3.69 10.35 -22.71
C GLN A 49 -2.48 10.96 -21.98
N ALA A 50 -2.35 12.29 -22.04
CA ALA A 50 -1.27 13.00 -21.33
C ALA A 50 -1.34 12.79 -19.81
N HIS A 51 -2.56 12.76 -19.25
CA HIS A 51 -2.77 12.48 -17.82
C HIS A 51 -2.39 11.03 -17.48
N ALA A 52 -2.82 10.05 -18.26
CA ALA A 52 -2.47 8.65 -18.06
C ALA A 52 -0.94 8.44 -18.09
N ALA A 53 -0.25 9.03 -19.07
CA ALA A 53 1.20 8.95 -19.16
C ALA A 53 1.90 9.57 -17.92
N ARG A 54 1.45 10.73 -17.43
CA ARG A 54 1.97 11.34 -16.20
C ARG A 54 1.75 10.44 -14.98
N VAL A 55 0.57 9.84 -14.86
CA VAL A 55 0.25 8.92 -13.76
C VAL A 55 1.17 7.69 -13.79
N LEU A 56 1.42 7.11 -14.97
CA LEU A 56 2.37 6.01 -15.11
C LEU A 56 3.79 6.41 -14.69
N GLY A 57 4.23 7.61 -15.04
CA GLY A 57 5.52 8.14 -14.58
C GLY A 57 5.60 8.23 -13.05
N ARG A 58 4.56 8.76 -12.42
CA ARG A 58 4.45 8.91 -10.95
C ARG A 58 4.43 7.58 -10.20
N THR A 59 3.87 6.54 -10.80
CA THR A 59 3.77 5.19 -10.19
C THR A 59 4.87 4.23 -10.63
N GLY A 60 5.86 4.72 -11.41
CA GLY A 60 7.00 3.93 -11.85
C GLY A 60 6.66 2.85 -12.88
N LEU A 61 5.59 3.05 -13.68
CA LEU A 61 5.08 2.08 -14.66
C LEU A 61 5.29 2.51 -16.13
N SER A 62 6.10 3.55 -16.37
CA SER A 62 6.32 4.06 -17.74
C SER A 62 6.91 3.02 -18.70
N ARG A 63 7.79 2.14 -18.18
CA ARG A 63 8.42 1.08 -18.99
C ARG A 63 7.45 -0.02 -19.38
N GLU A 64 6.49 -0.30 -18.53
CA GLU A 64 5.47 -1.32 -18.69
C GLU A 64 4.22 -0.82 -19.44
N ALA A 65 4.19 0.44 -19.90
CA ALA A 65 3.01 1.08 -20.47
C ALA A 65 2.31 0.22 -21.55
N ASN A 66 3.06 -0.43 -22.42
CA ASN A 66 2.56 -1.27 -23.51
C ASN A 66 2.48 -2.77 -23.15
N THR A 67 2.78 -3.13 -21.89
CA THR A 67 2.70 -4.52 -21.44
C THR A 67 1.25 -4.88 -21.09
N PRO A 68 0.72 -6.02 -21.53
CA PRO A 68 -0.57 -6.52 -21.05
C PRO A 68 -0.57 -6.66 -19.52
N ALA A 69 -1.59 -6.13 -18.86
CA ALA A 69 -1.64 -6.08 -17.40
C ALA A 69 -1.62 -7.48 -16.74
N GLY A 70 -2.09 -8.49 -17.46
CA GLY A 70 -2.04 -9.88 -17.02
C GLY A 70 -0.62 -10.46 -16.87
N ARG A 71 0.40 -9.84 -17.49
CA ARG A 71 1.80 -10.27 -17.43
C ARG A 71 2.61 -9.61 -16.30
N LEU A 72 2.01 -8.67 -15.58
CA LEU A 72 2.69 -7.94 -14.51
C LEU A 72 2.98 -8.84 -13.30
N GLY A 73 4.13 -8.64 -12.66
CA GLY A 73 4.44 -9.16 -11.33
C GLY A 73 3.62 -8.48 -10.23
N LEU A 74 3.74 -8.94 -8.98
CA LEU A 74 2.91 -8.48 -7.88
C LEU A 74 3.08 -6.98 -7.62
N LEU A 75 4.31 -6.49 -7.48
CA LEU A 75 4.59 -5.07 -7.26
C LEU A 75 3.99 -4.19 -8.36
N GLN A 76 4.22 -4.56 -9.64
CA GLN A 76 3.67 -3.79 -10.75
C GLN A 76 2.13 -3.81 -10.77
N ARG A 77 1.49 -4.91 -10.38
CA ARG A 77 0.01 -4.98 -10.24
C ARG A 77 -0.49 -4.05 -9.13
N LYS A 78 0.20 -4.00 -7.98
CA LYS A 78 -0.11 -3.07 -6.88
C LYS A 78 0.07 -1.61 -7.32
N ARG A 79 1.15 -1.31 -8.04
CA ARG A 79 1.38 0.02 -8.63
C ARG A 79 0.32 0.38 -9.69
N LEU A 80 -0.12 -0.58 -10.49
CA LEU A 80 -1.18 -0.35 -11.49
C LEU A 80 -2.53 -0.04 -10.80
N GLU A 81 -2.85 -0.74 -9.72
CA GLU A 81 -4.08 -0.45 -8.95
C GLU A 81 -4.03 0.97 -8.36
N LEU A 82 -2.88 1.37 -7.81
CA LEU A 82 -2.64 2.74 -7.35
C LEU A 82 -2.74 3.76 -8.51
N ALA A 83 -2.15 3.44 -9.66
CA ALA A 83 -2.21 4.30 -10.85
C ALA A 83 -3.65 4.50 -11.35
N ARG A 84 -4.45 3.44 -11.37
CA ARG A 84 -5.87 3.51 -11.74
C ARG A 84 -6.67 4.41 -10.80
N ALA A 85 -6.45 4.26 -9.48
CA ALA A 85 -7.09 5.11 -8.49
C ALA A 85 -6.65 6.58 -8.64
N LEU A 86 -5.36 6.84 -8.88
CA LEU A 86 -4.79 8.17 -9.06
C LEU A 86 -5.26 8.84 -10.36
N ALA A 87 -5.48 8.06 -11.43
CA ALA A 87 -5.96 8.56 -12.71
C ALA A 87 -7.37 9.16 -12.64
N THR A 88 -8.17 8.80 -11.64
CA THR A 88 -9.47 9.43 -11.39
C THR A 88 -9.38 10.85 -10.82
N ARG A 89 -8.16 11.39 -10.60
CA ARG A 89 -7.90 12.71 -10.04
C ARG A 89 -8.51 12.89 -8.63
N PRO A 90 -8.20 11.99 -7.70
CA PRO A 90 -8.80 12.03 -6.39
C PRO A 90 -8.30 13.21 -5.55
N ARG A 91 -9.17 13.73 -4.68
CA ARG A 91 -8.80 14.59 -3.55
C ARG A 91 -8.54 13.77 -2.27
N LEU A 92 -9.16 12.59 -2.20
CA LEU A 92 -8.98 11.61 -1.14
C LEU A 92 -8.68 10.25 -1.77
N LEU A 93 -7.57 9.64 -1.38
CA LEU A 93 -7.15 8.32 -1.82
C LEU A 93 -7.26 7.35 -0.64
N LEU A 94 -8.02 6.29 -0.84
CA LEU A 94 -8.18 5.20 0.13
C LEU A 94 -7.34 4.01 -0.32
N LEU A 95 -6.33 3.65 0.46
CA LEU A 95 -5.44 2.52 0.21
C LEU A 95 -5.79 1.37 1.15
N ASP A 96 -5.98 0.17 0.58
CA ASP A 96 -6.45 -1.01 1.31
C ASP A 96 -5.43 -2.15 1.11
N GLU A 97 -4.58 -2.38 2.11
CA GLU A 97 -3.54 -3.41 2.18
C GLU A 97 -2.67 -3.50 0.90
N VAL A 98 -2.20 -2.35 0.42
CA VAL A 98 -1.42 -2.31 -0.83
C VAL A 98 -0.01 -2.84 -0.67
N ALA A 99 0.55 -2.88 0.56
CA ALA A 99 1.88 -3.42 0.83
C ALA A 99 1.89 -4.95 1.05
N GLY A 100 0.71 -5.58 1.20
CA GLY A 100 0.63 -7.01 1.47
C GLY A 100 1.29 -7.88 0.39
N GLY A 101 2.13 -8.84 0.81
CA GLY A 101 2.84 -9.78 -0.06
C GLY A 101 4.07 -9.22 -0.77
N LEU A 102 4.45 -7.97 -0.50
CA LEU A 102 5.66 -7.34 -1.03
C LEU A 102 6.86 -7.59 -0.10
N THR A 103 8.06 -7.65 -0.69
CA THR A 103 9.33 -7.64 0.04
C THR A 103 9.62 -6.26 0.63
N ASP A 104 10.51 -6.17 1.61
CA ASP A 104 10.86 -4.90 2.27
C ASP A 104 11.33 -3.80 1.30
N PRO A 105 12.21 -4.07 0.32
CA PRO A 105 12.56 -3.07 -0.68
C PRO A 105 11.36 -2.61 -1.52
N GLU A 106 10.47 -3.53 -1.90
CA GLU A 106 9.27 -3.21 -2.68
C GLU A 106 8.28 -2.35 -1.88
N VAL A 107 8.14 -2.62 -0.57
CA VAL A 107 7.35 -1.79 0.35
C VAL A 107 7.94 -0.38 0.41
N ALA A 108 9.27 -0.24 0.55
CA ALA A 108 9.93 1.07 0.57
C ALA A 108 9.66 1.87 -0.72
N GLU A 109 9.75 1.22 -1.89
CA GLU A 109 9.43 1.87 -3.16
C GLU A 109 7.98 2.34 -3.24
N LEU A 110 7.02 1.52 -2.75
CA LEU A 110 5.60 1.88 -2.72
C LEU A 110 5.34 3.06 -1.77
N VAL A 111 5.98 3.06 -0.60
CA VAL A 111 5.91 4.14 0.39
C VAL A 111 6.35 5.46 -0.21
N GLU A 112 7.46 5.50 -0.96
CA GLU A 112 7.92 6.73 -1.63
C GLU A 112 6.92 7.25 -2.66
N ILE A 113 6.27 6.36 -3.41
CA ILE A 113 5.21 6.76 -4.35
C ILE A 113 4.02 7.39 -3.59
N VAL A 114 3.58 6.78 -2.49
CA VAL A 114 2.46 7.29 -1.68
C VAL A 114 2.80 8.63 -1.04
N ARG A 115 4.05 8.81 -0.55
CA ARG A 115 4.53 10.08 -0.03
C ARG A 115 4.49 11.18 -1.09
N ALA A 116 5.00 10.92 -2.28
CA ALA A 116 4.97 11.88 -3.37
C ALA A 116 3.53 12.30 -3.73
N ILE A 117 2.58 11.36 -3.71
CA ILE A 117 1.15 11.65 -3.94
C ILE A 117 0.58 12.56 -2.84
N ARG A 118 0.90 12.30 -1.58
CA ARG A 118 0.49 13.14 -0.44
C ARG A 118 1.08 14.56 -0.55
N ASP A 119 2.36 14.67 -0.89
CA ASP A 119 3.07 15.95 -0.97
C ASP A 119 2.53 16.84 -2.11
N GLU A 120 1.86 16.25 -3.10
CA GLU A 120 1.08 16.96 -4.11
C GLU A 120 -0.31 17.41 -3.61
N GLY A 121 -0.65 17.20 -2.34
CA GLY A 121 -1.89 17.66 -1.71
C GLY A 121 -3.07 16.69 -1.78
N VAL A 122 -2.86 15.44 -2.16
CA VAL A 122 -3.89 14.40 -2.09
C VAL A 122 -3.97 13.88 -0.67
N ALA A 123 -5.14 13.97 -0.03
CA ALA A 123 -5.36 13.34 1.26
C ALA A 123 -5.31 11.81 1.11
N VAL A 124 -4.58 11.12 1.99
CA VAL A 124 -4.43 9.66 1.94
C VAL A 124 -4.93 9.04 3.24
N VAL A 125 -5.80 8.06 3.14
CA VAL A 125 -6.14 7.14 4.24
C VAL A 125 -5.65 5.76 3.84
N TRP A 126 -4.76 5.19 4.64
CA TRP A 126 -4.11 3.93 4.35
C TRP A 126 -4.40 2.90 5.43
N ILE A 127 -5.03 1.79 5.06
CA ILE A 127 -5.27 0.65 5.94
C ILE A 127 -4.20 -0.39 5.65
N GLU A 128 -3.45 -0.79 6.67
CA GLU A 128 -2.34 -1.74 6.56
C GLU A 128 -2.16 -2.55 7.85
N HIS A 129 -1.61 -3.73 7.70
CA HIS A 129 -1.10 -4.55 8.80
C HIS A 129 0.45 -4.56 8.86
N VAL A 130 1.11 -4.07 7.83
CA VAL A 130 2.57 -3.90 7.78
C VAL A 130 2.93 -2.58 8.48
N VAL A 131 3.13 -2.64 9.81
CA VAL A 131 3.33 -1.46 10.68
C VAL A 131 4.43 -0.53 10.17
N ARG A 132 5.55 -1.06 9.69
CA ARG A 132 6.67 -0.25 9.17
C ARG A 132 6.31 0.56 7.93
N ALA A 133 5.40 0.08 7.07
CA ALA A 133 4.92 0.87 5.93
C ALA A 133 4.18 2.11 6.41
N LEU A 134 3.37 1.98 7.45
CA LEU A 134 2.61 3.08 8.04
C LEU A 134 3.53 4.07 8.79
N THR A 135 4.38 3.57 9.71
CA THR A 135 5.24 4.45 10.54
C THR A 135 6.19 5.31 9.71
N ALA A 136 6.60 4.81 8.55
CA ALA A 136 7.44 5.56 7.62
C ALA A 136 6.69 6.65 6.84
N SER A 137 5.33 6.60 6.77
CA SER A 137 4.58 7.36 5.74
C SER A 137 3.51 8.27 6.29
N VAL A 138 3.02 8.03 7.51
CA VAL A 138 1.83 8.71 8.04
C VAL A 138 2.19 9.67 9.16
N GLU A 139 1.42 10.76 9.26
CA GLU A 139 1.52 11.74 10.36
C GLU A 139 0.62 11.37 11.55
N ARG A 140 -0.45 10.62 11.26
CA ARG A 140 -1.42 10.16 12.26
C ARG A 140 -1.72 8.68 12.05
N LEU A 141 -1.63 7.92 13.12
CA LEU A 141 -1.95 6.50 13.17
C LEU A 141 -3.20 6.29 14.02
N ILE A 142 -4.12 5.47 13.50
CA ILE A 142 -5.32 5.07 14.21
C ILE A 142 -5.32 3.54 14.30
N CYS A 143 -5.39 3.00 15.50
CA CYS A 143 -5.51 1.57 15.75
C CYS A 143 -6.96 1.18 16.07
N LEU A 144 -7.45 0.16 15.35
CA LEU A 144 -8.76 -0.45 15.60
C LEU A 144 -8.58 -1.91 16.02
N ALA A 145 -9.28 -2.31 17.08
CA ALA A 145 -9.41 -3.72 17.46
C ALA A 145 -10.84 -3.99 17.91
N ALA A 146 -11.41 -5.11 17.45
CA ALA A 146 -12.80 -5.53 17.78
C ALA A 146 -13.84 -4.40 17.62
N GLY A 147 -13.68 -3.55 16.56
CA GLY A 147 -14.59 -2.44 16.29
C GLY A 147 -14.42 -1.21 17.19
N LYS A 148 -13.40 -1.16 18.05
CA LYS A 148 -13.10 -0.04 18.95
C LYS A 148 -11.78 0.63 18.58
N PHE A 149 -11.71 1.94 18.75
CA PHE A 149 -10.45 2.68 18.69
C PHE A 149 -9.63 2.38 19.96
N ILE A 150 -8.41 1.86 19.78
CA ILE A 150 -7.50 1.55 20.89
C ILE A 150 -6.26 2.45 20.91
N GLY A 151 -6.04 3.23 19.85
CA GLY A 151 -4.98 4.23 19.74
C GLY A 151 -5.28 5.22 18.63
N ASP A 152 -4.95 6.50 18.86
CA ASP A 152 -5.09 7.61 17.90
C ASP A 152 -4.08 8.69 18.26
N GLY A 153 -3.18 9.02 17.36
CA GLY A 153 -2.12 10.00 17.57
C GLY A 153 -0.97 9.87 16.58
N SER A 154 0.19 10.39 16.92
CA SER A 154 1.40 10.15 16.15
C SER A 154 1.78 8.67 16.17
N PRO A 155 2.48 8.15 15.13
CA PRO A 155 2.92 6.75 15.13
C PRO A 155 3.69 6.35 16.39
N ALA A 156 4.56 7.24 16.90
CA ALA A 156 5.35 6.99 18.10
C ALA A 156 4.48 6.84 19.35
N GLU A 157 3.51 7.73 19.55
CA GLU A 157 2.59 7.69 20.69
C GLU A 157 1.71 6.42 20.64
N VAL A 158 1.14 6.12 19.49
CA VAL A 158 0.23 4.96 19.32
C VAL A 158 0.99 3.65 19.54
N LEU A 159 2.20 3.51 19.02
CA LEU A 159 3.02 2.31 19.19
C LEU A 159 3.62 2.17 20.60
N ALA A 160 3.72 3.27 21.35
CA ALA A 160 4.12 3.23 22.76
C ALA A 160 2.97 2.78 23.69
N ASN A 161 1.71 2.84 23.22
CA ASN A 161 0.53 2.48 24.01
C ASN A 161 0.55 0.97 24.35
N PRO A 162 0.52 0.59 25.66
CA PRO A 162 0.56 -0.81 26.08
C PRO A 162 -0.56 -1.67 25.47
N VAL A 163 -1.77 -1.15 25.34
CA VAL A 163 -2.92 -1.87 24.76
C VAL A 163 -2.67 -2.15 23.27
N VAL A 164 -2.13 -1.19 22.54
CA VAL A 164 -1.77 -1.38 21.12
C VAL A 164 -0.67 -2.43 20.99
N ARG A 165 0.35 -2.36 21.84
CA ARG A 165 1.45 -3.33 21.84
C ARG A 165 0.97 -4.74 22.16
N GLU A 166 0.10 -4.91 23.13
CA GLU A 166 -0.47 -6.23 23.47
C GLU A 166 -1.25 -6.83 22.30
N VAL A 167 -2.08 -6.03 21.61
CA VAL A 167 -2.96 -6.51 20.51
C VAL A 167 -2.18 -6.73 19.21
N PHE A 168 -1.22 -5.87 18.87
CA PHE A 168 -0.56 -5.90 17.56
C PHE A 168 0.86 -6.48 17.60
N LEU A 169 1.61 -6.32 18.69
CA LEU A 169 2.99 -6.76 18.80
C LEU A 169 3.14 -7.99 19.70
N GLY A 170 2.13 -8.32 20.51
CA GLY A 170 2.15 -9.47 21.40
C GLY A 170 2.35 -10.81 20.69
N THR A 171 1.98 -10.90 19.40
CA THR A 171 2.18 -12.08 18.55
C THR A 171 3.58 -12.17 17.95
N GLU A 172 4.28 -11.04 17.71
CA GLU A 172 5.62 -11.04 17.10
C GLU A 172 6.76 -11.14 18.13
N VAL A 173 6.57 -10.58 19.33
CA VAL A 173 7.58 -10.59 20.38
C VAL A 173 7.79 -11.98 20.97
N THR A 174 6.77 -12.85 20.97
CA THR A 174 6.91 -14.22 21.47
C THR A 174 7.76 -15.10 20.55
N THR A 175 7.85 -14.80 19.25
CA THR A 175 8.62 -15.59 18.28
C THR A 175 10.11 -15.22 18.25
N SER A 176 10.46 -13.98 18.59
CA SER A 176 11.87 -13.51 18.58
C SER A 176 12.60 -13.69 19.91
N LEU A 177 11.89 -13.88 21.03
CA LEU A 177 12.50 -14.11 22.35
C LEU A 177 12.74 -15.59 22.67
N THR A 178 12.21 -16.54 21.87
CA THR A 178 12.43 -17.98 22.05
C THR A 178 13.62 -18.54 21.27
N ALA A 179 14.28 -17.75 20.44
CA ALA A 179 15.53 -18.09 19.79
C ALA A 179 16.72 -17.61 20.66
N GLY A 180 16.86 -18.15 21.86
CA GLY A 180 18.06 -18.04 22.67
C GLY A 180 19.21 -18.80 22.00
N PRO A 181 20.47 -18.36 22.16
CA PRO A 181 21.61 -19.04 21.56
C PRO A 181 21.72 -20.45 22.11
N SER A 182 21.74 -21.45 21.24
CA SER A 182 22.04 -22.83 21.58
C SER A 182 23.41 -22.89 22.24
N ALA A 183 23.43 -23.22 23.52
CA ALA A 183 24.66 -23.49 24.27
C ALA A 183 25.45 -24.61 23.57
N GLY A 184 26.66 -24.27 23.13
CA GLY A 184 27.61 -25.23 22.64
C GLY A 184 27.87 -26.28 23.72
N LYS A 185 27.66 -27.53 23.38
CA LYS A 185 28.15 -28.67 24.18
C LYS A 185 29.62 -28.85 23.84
N ASP A 186 30.48 -28.34 24.71
CA ASP A 186 31.84 -28.80 24.80
C ASP A 186 31.82 -30.25 25.25
N GLY A 187 32.18 -31.16 24.36
CA GLY A 187 32.48 -32.55 24.70
C GLY A 187 33.92 -32.64 25.29
N PRO A 188 34.17 -33.52 26.28
CA PRO A 188 35.48 -33.66 26.89
C PRO A 188 36.47 -34.32 25.93
N PRO A 189 37.78 -34.04 26.08
CA PRO A 189 38.81 -34.68 25.26
C PRO A 189 38.97 -36.14 25.63
N ASP A 190 38.90 -37.00 24.61
CA ASP A 190 39.19 -38.42 24.76
C ASP A 190 40.69 -38.60 24.85
N ALA A 191 41.10 -39.15 25.99
CA ALA A 191 42.47 -39.59 26.23
C ALA A 191 42.47 -41.11 26.08
N SER A 192 43.08 -41.61 25.03
CA SER A 192 43.69 -42.97 25.08
C SER A 192 44.36 -43.34 23.76
N GLY A 193 45.67 -43.71 23.87
CA GLY A 193 46.35 -44.62 22.97
C GLY A 193 47.33 -44.02 22.00
#